data_bf04accff9de0a3b0e8134ed80d9f1b6
#
_entry.id   bf04accff9de0a3b0e8134ed80d9f1b6
#
_cell.length_a   1.000
_cell.length_b   1.000
_cell.length_c   1.000
_cell.angle_alpha   90.00
_cell.angle_beta   90.00
_cell.angle_gamma   90.00
#
_symmetry.space_group_name_H-M   'P 1'
#
loop_
_entity.id
_entity.type
_entity.pdbx_description
1 polymer ?
#
loop_
_entity_poly.entity_id
_entity_poly.type
_entity_poly.pdbx_seq_one_letter_code
_entity_poly.pdbx_strand_id
1 'polypeptide(L)'
;MFLIYGIQKSGLSIINYFENKKIKFKIWDDNPIVRKAVKKNYNKDYFFNIKKDNLKDFKKICVSPGISLRQKKFKRKNIPKKVNRDLNLYISNLTNQKIVAITGTNGKSTTTKLIGDILKKNNIKTFVGGNIGESLCNAFLLKKKYKVHVIELSSFQLETVKSLDSRISVITNLSGDHLDRYKGISDYVSQKKNIITKNGINLLSIDDIYSRKIFNQKKIKNKISFSLVDKSADCFANNDYILDNYFKKNKKLFIKKISKDLEGNFNIQNILIAYICSKILKIPESNFLKVIKTFKGLPFRSSTIFTNNKLKIVNNSKSTNLNSTINSVVNYNNIYLILGGIAKEKNFEILLKYKNKISCVYTYGKSGNFIEKKLKKELVVKKLANLKSVIKETFKDIKKNSNQSTILFAPACASYDQYKNFEERGLHFNKLIKNYIN
;
A
#
# COMPACT_ATOMS: atom_id res chain seq x y z
N MET A 1 -10.89 -9.33 -30.36
CA MET A 1 -10.82 -7.96 -29.84
C MET A 1 -10.78 -7.98 -28.32
N PHE A 2 -10.14 -7.01 -27.67
CA PHE A 2 -10.08 -6.87 -26.22
C PHE A 2 -11.06 -5.80 -25.74
N LEU A 3 -11.55 -5.91 -24.48
CA LEU A 3 -12.24 -4.82 -23.77
C LEU A 3 -11.40 -4.39 -22.57
N ILE A 4 -11.15 -3.09 -22.45
CA ILE A 4 -10.58 -2.48 -21.26
C ILE A 4 -11.72 -1.87 -20.45
N TYR A 5 -11.96 -2.43 -19.26
CA TYR A 5 -13.06 -2.05 -18.40
C TYR A 5 -12.56 -1.33 -17.15
N GLY A 6 -12.88 -0.03 -17.03
CA GLY A 6 -12.32 0.90 -16.05
C GLY A 6 -11.09 1.61 -16.61
N ILE A 7 -11.24 2.89 -16.94
CA ILE A 7 -10.26 3.69 -17.67
C ILE A 7 -9.61 4.78 -16.81
N GLN A 8 -9.35 4.43 -15.54
CA GLN A 8 -8.46 5.20 -14.68
C GLN A 8 -7.00 4.70 -14.82
N LYS A 9 -6.14 4.97 -13.87
CA LYS A 9 -4.68 4.77 -13.93
C LYS A 9 -4.25 3.44 -14.58
N SER A 10 -4.75 2.30 -14.11
CA SER A 10 -4.39 0.98 -14.69
C SER A 10 -4.98 0.80 -16.10
N GLY A 11 -6.23 1.24 -16.30
CA GLY A 11 -6.87 1.16 -17.62
C GLY A 11 -6.16 2.02 -18.67
N LEU A 12 -5.79 3.26 -18.33
CA LEU A 12 -5.00 4.14 -19.22
C LEU A 12 -3.66 3.52 -19.58
N SER A 13 -2.98 2.89 -18.63
CA SER A 13 -1.73 2.17 -18.88
C SER A 13 -1.91 1.00 -19.88
N ILE A 14 -3.03 0.29 -19.80
CA ILE A 14 -3.37 -0.78 -20.77
C ILE A 14 -3.69 -0.19 -22.14
N ILE A 15 -4.44 0.93 -22.21
CA ILE A 15 -4.74 1.62 -23.47
C ILE A 15 -3.44 1.98 -24.18
N ASN A 16 -2.54 2.71 -23.50
CA ASN A 16 -1.27 3.13 -24.07
C ASN A 16 -0.42 1.94 -24.52
N TYR A 17 -0.45 0.85 -23.75
CA TYR A 17 0.24 -0.39 -24.13
C TYR A 17 -0.36 -1.01 -25.40
N PHE A 18 -1.69 -1.10 -25.52
CA PHE A 18 -2.36 -1.66 -26.70
C PHE A 18 -2.18 -0.80 -27.94
N GLU A 19 -2.22 0.54 -27.82
CA GLU A 19 -1.90 1.44 -28.92
C GLU A 19 -0.46 1.25 -29.42
N ASN A 20 0.50 1.21 -28.50
CA ASN A 20 1.91 0.99 -28.84
C ASN A 20 2.14 -0.36 -29.55
N LYS A 21 1.38 -1.39 -29.18
CA LYS A 21 1.45 -2.73 -29.78
C LYS A 21 0.48 -2.94 -30.95
N LYS A 22 -0.28 -1.92 -31.35
CA LYS A 22 -1.30 -1.99 -32.41
C LYS A 22 -2.34 -3.11 -32.18
N ILE A 23 -2.68 -3.38 -30.92
CA ILE A 23 -3.67 -4.38 -30.53
C ILE A 23 -5.07 -3.77 -30.61
N LYS A 24 -6.03 -4.42 -31.30
CA LYS A 24 -7.42 -3.95 -31.40
C LYS A 24 -8.17 -4.11 -30.08
N PHE A 25 -8.78 -3.02 -29.58
CA PHE A 25 -9.50 -2.98 -28.31
C PHE A 25 -10.68 -2.02 -28.34
N LYS A 26 -11.58 -2.16 -27.36
CA LYS A 26 -12.61 -1.19 -26.98
C LYS A 26 -12.43 -0.84 -25.50
N ILE A 27 -12.99 0.30 -25.11
CA ILE A 27 -12.90 0.82 -23.73
C ILE A 27 -14.27 1.12 -23.14
N TRP A 28 -14.39 0.93 -21.82
CA TRP A 28 -15.58 1.29 -21.07
C TRP A 28 -15.24 1.64 -19.61
N ASP A 29 -16.01 2.57 -19.04
CA ASP A 29 -16.04 2.86 -17.61
C ASP A 29 -17.49 3.12 -17.20
N ASP A 30 -17.93 2.67 -16.03
CA ASP A 30 -19.31 2.89 -15.58
C ASP A 30 -19.53 4.37 -15.20
N ASN A 31 -18.48 5.09 -14.81
CA ASN A 31 -18.55 6.50 -14.45
C ASN A 31 -18.58 7.40 -15.71
N PRO A 32 -19.70 8.12 -15.96
CA PRO A 32 -19.81 8.99 -17.13
C PRO A 32 -18.81 10.16 -17.12
N ILE A 33 -18.41 10.64 -15.94
CA ILE A 33 -17.42 11.73 -15.81
C ILE A 33 -16.06 11.25 -16.31
N VAL A 34 -15.65 10.03 -15.93
CA VAL A 34 -14.40 9.42 -16.41
C VAL A 34 -14.44 9.22 -17.92
N ARG A 35 -15.57 8.70 -18.46
CA ARG A 35 -15.73 8.56 -19.91
C ARG A 35 -15.63 9.90 -20.64
N LYS A 36 -16.28 10.96 -20.12
CA LYS A 36 -16.22 12.31 -20.72
C LYS A 36 -14.80 12.86 -20.73
N ALA A 37 -14.05 12.69 -19.65
CA ALA A 37 -12.66 13.13 -19.56
C ALA A 37 -11.75 12.39 -20.55
N VAL A 38 -11.90 11.08 -20.68
CA VAL A 38 -11.07 10.26 -21.57
C VAL A 38 -11.43 10.48 -23.06
N LYS A 39 -12.68 10.73 -23.38
CA LYS A 39 -13.12 11.04 -24.77
C LYS A 39 -12.43 12.26 -25.38
N LYS A 40 -11.88 13.17 -24.56
CA LYS A 40 -11.13 14.34 -25.05
C LYS A 40 -9.78 13.96 -25.66
N ASN A 41 -9.18 12.86 -25.20
CA ASN A 41 -7.80 12.49 -25.51
C ASN A 41 -7.67 11.20 -26.35
N TYR A 42 -8.78 10.46 -26.56
CA TYR A 42 -8.78 9.19 -27.26
C TYR A 42 -9.90 9.13 -28.32
N ASN A 43 -9.67 8.35 -29.39
CA ASN A 43 -10.63 8.17 -30.47
C ASN A 43 -12.00 7.72 -29.92
N LYS A 44 -13.08 8.35 -30.42
CA LYS A 44 -14.47 8.00 -30.06
C LYS A 44 -14.81 6.55 -30.40
N ASP A 45 -14.21 6.00 -31.45
CA ASP A 45 -14.42 4.61 -31.88
C ASP A 45 -13.94 3.57 -30.89
N TYR A 46 -13.09 3.93 -29.95
CA TYR A 46 -12.70 3.03 -28.87
C TYR A 46 -13.82 2.76 -27.87
N PHE A 47 -14.79 3.67 -27.76
CA PHE A 47 -15.83 3.53 -26.75
C PHE A 47 -16.90 2.51 -27.15
N PHE A 48 -17.16 1.62 -26.22
CA PHE A 48 -18.16 0.56 -26.34
C PHE A 48 -19.31 0.79 -25.37
N ASN A 49 -20.55 0.56 -25.81
CA ASN A 49 -21.71 0.72 -24.94
C ASN A 49 -22.13 -0.64 -24.34
N ILE A 50 -21.72 -0.89 -23.12
CA ILE A 50 -21.97 -2.16 -22.42
C ILE A 50 -23.45 -2.42 -22.11
N LYS A 51 -24.33 -1.41 -22.21
CA LYS A 51 -25.77 -1.57 -21.96
C LYS A 51 -26.45 -2.44 -23.01
N LYS A 52 -25.89 -2.52 -24.22
CA LYS A 52 -26.42 -3.30 -25.35
C LYS A 52 -25.86 -4.71 -25.46
N ASP A 53 -25.26 -5.22 -24.41
CA ASP A 53 -24.93 -6.60 -24.21
C ASP A 53 -23.92 -7.34 -24.99
N ASN A 54 -22.68 -7.21 -24.91
CA ASN A 54 -21.96 -8.38 -25.40
C ASN A 54 -20.52 -8.48 -24.91
N LEU A 55 -20.37 -8.60 -23.58
CA LEU A 55 -19.11 -9.06 -22.99
C LEU A 55 -18.63 -10.40 -23.59
N LYS A 56 -19.56 -11.18 -24.17
CA LYS A 56 -19.26 -12.47 -24.82
C LYS A 56 -18.43 -12.32 -26.09
N ASP A 57 -18.53 -11.20 -26.82
CA ASP A 57 -17.86 -10.99 -28.10
C ASP A 57 -16.36 -10.67 -27.94
N PHE A 58 -15.96 -10.34 -26.74
CA PHE A 58 -14.55 -10.08 -26.47
C PHE A 58 -13.76 -11.36 -26.19
N LYS A 59 -12.55 -11.45 -26.78
CA LYS A 59 -11.59 -12.51 -26.50
C LYS A 59 -11.12 -12.46 -25.06
N LYS A 60 -10.84 -11.26 -24.55
CA LYS A 60 -10.42 -10.98 -23.17
C LYS A 60 -11.00 -9.65 -22.69
N ILE A 61 -11.25 -9.53 -21.39
CA ILE A 61 -11.79 -8.37 -20.72
C ILE A 61 -10.80 -7.97 -19.63
N CYS A 62 -10.08 -6.87 -19.83
CA CYS A 62 -9.11 -6.33 -18.89
C CYS A 62 -9.84 -5.41 -17.91
N VAL A 63 -10.16 -5.89 -16.72
CA VAL A 63 -10.91 -5.15 -15.71
C VAL A 63 -9.95 -4.46 -14.73
N SER A 64 -10.06 -3.14 -14.59
CA SER A 64 -9.25 -2.37 -13.62
C SER A 64 -9.40 -2.90 -12.19
N PRO A 65 -8.32 -2.95 -11.38
CA PRO A 65 -8.34 -3.51 -10.02
C PRO A 65 -9.40 -2.91 -9.09
N GLY A 66 -9.70 -1.62 -9.24
CA GLY A 66 -10.74 -0.92 -8.47
C GLY A 66 -12.16 -1.47 -8.66
N ILE A 67 -12.42 -2.15 -9.78
CA ILE A 67 -13.74 -2.69 -10.11
C ILE A 67 -13.88 -4.12 -9.58
N SER A 68 -14.95 -4.38 -8.80
CA SER A 68 -15.19 -5.70 -8.23
C SER A 68 -15.63 -6.72 -9.29
N LEU A 69 -14.95 -7.86 -9.33
CA LEU A 69 -15.35 -8.99 -10.18
C LEU A 69 -16.57 -9.74 -9.65
N ARG A 70 -17.07 -9.37 -8.47
CA ARG A 70 -18.28 -9.97 -7.87
C ARG A 70 -19.58 -9.41 -8.44
N GLN A 71 -19.52 -8.37 -9.28
CA GLN A 71 -20.70 -7.85 -9.97
C GLN A 71 -21.33 -8.90 -10.88
N LYS A 72 -22.67 -8.96 -10.89
CA LYS A 72 -23.48 -9.96 -11.66
C LYS A 72 -23.01 -10.11 -13.12
N LYS A 73 -22.64 -9.01 -13.79
CA LYS A 73 -22.18 -9.01 -15.18
C LYS A 73 -20.90 -9.84 -15.43
N PHE A 74 -19.99 -9.91 -14.44
CA PHE A 74 -18.76 -10.71 -14.57
C PHE A 74 -18.95 -12.17 -14.16
N LYS A 75 -20.10 -12.53 -13.55
CA LYS A 75 -20.43 -13.90 -13.14
C LYS A 75 -21.26 -14.67 -14.17
N ARG A 76 -21.67 -14.01 -15.27
CA ARG A 76 -22.43 -14.68 -16.36
C ARG A 76 -21.59 -15.81 -16.97
N LYS A 77 -22.28 -16.87 -17.49
CA LYS A 77 -21.63 -18.05 -18.09
C LYS A 77 -20.56 -17.64 -19.11
N ASN A 78 -19.37 -18.24 -19.01
CA ASN A 78 -18.19 -18.02 -19.84
C ASN A 78 -17.46 -16.66 -19.68
N ILE A 79 -18.00 -15.68 -18.95
CA ILE A 79 -17.33 -14.40 -18.74
C ILE A 79 -16.12 -14.53 -17.78
N PRO A 80 -16.19 -15.26 -16.65
CA PRO A 80 -15.04 -15.36 -15.72
C PRO A 80 -13.75 -15.85 -16.37
N LYS A 81 -13.82 -16.74 -17.35
CA LYS A 81 -12.67 -17.27 -18.09
C LYS A 81 -12.00 -16.21 -19.00
N LYS A 82 -12.71 -15.15 -19.35
CA LYS A 82 -12.24 -14.06 -20.21
C LYS A 82 -11.68 -12.88 -19.40
N VAL A 83 -11.99 -12.81 -18.11
CA VAL A 83 -11.58 -11.68 -17.26
C VAL A 83 -10.10 -11.76 -16.87
N ASN A 84 -9.41 -10.67 -17.12
CA ASN A 84 -8.02 -10.45 -16.74
C ASN A 84 -7.90 -9.14 -15.94
N ARG A 85 -6.80 -9.00 -15.20
CA ARG A 85 -6.31 -7.76 -14.62
C ARG A 85 -5.09 -7.25 -15.41
N ASP A 86 -4.62 -6.06 -15.09
CA ASP A 86 -3.35 -5.52 -15.58
C ASP A 86 -2.17 -6.48 -15.30
N LEU A 87 -2.19 -7.17 -14.16
CA LEU A 87 -1.18 -8.17 -13.79
C LEU A 87 -1.12 -9.35 -14.77
N ASN A 88 -2.24 -9.81 -15.33
CA ASN A 88 -2.23 -10.90 -16.31
C ASN A 88 -1.53 -10.48 -17.61
N LEU A 89 -1.82 -9.24 -18.07
CA LEU A 89 -1.13 -8.68 -19.24
C LEU A 89 0.36 -8.48 -18.96
N TYR A 90 0.70 -7.98 -17.77
CA TYR A 90 2.08 -7.82 -17.37
C TYR A 90 2.83 -9.15 -17.39
N ILE A 91 2.28 -10.21 -16.79
CA ILE A 91 2.91 -11.54 -16.77
C ILE A 91 3.12 -12.09 -18.18
N SER A 92 2.13 -11.92 -19.08
CA SER A 92 2.23 -12.43 -20.46
C SER A 92 3.28 -11.72 -21.33
N ASN A 93 3.82 -10.61 -20.87
CA ASN A 93 4.85 -9.83 -21.58
C ASN A 93 6.24 -9.90 -20.93
N LEU A 94 6.39 -10.68 -19.87
CA LEU A 94 7.69 -10.93 -19.26
C LEU A 94 8.53 -11.84 -20.15
N THR A 95 9.83 -11.54 -20.21
CA THR A 95 10.82 -12.39 -20.87
C THR A 95 11.82 -12.92 -19.82
N ASN A 96 12.89 -12.17 -19.53
CA ASN A 96 13.96 -12.60 -18.61
C ASN A 96 14.12 -11.71 -17.37
N GLN A 97 13.12 -10.89 -17.03
CA GLN A 97 13.19 -10.00 -15.88
C GLN A 97 13.08 -10.78 -14.58
N LYS A 98 13.95 -10.47 -13.61
CA LYS A 98 13.77 -10.96 -12.24
C LYS A 98 12.69 -10.13 -11.55
N ILE A 99 11.71 -10.79 -10.97
CA ILE A 99 10.60 -10.13 -10.28
C ILE A 99 10.78 -10.25 -8.77
N VAL A 100 10.67 -9.13 -8.06
CA VAL A 100 10.44 -9.04 -6.62
C VAL A 100 9.02 -8.56 -6.44
N ALA A 101 8.11 -9.45 -6.08
CA ALA A 101 6.69 -9.17 -5.92
C ALA A 101 6.35 -9.00 -4.44
N ILE A 102 5.66 -7.92 -4.10
CA ILE A 102 5.37 -7.57 -2.70
C ILE A 102 3.87 -7.38 -2.52
N THR A 103 3.28 -8.12 -1.56
CA THR A 103 1.91 -7.90 -1.09
C THR A 103 1.88 -7.91 0.45
N GLY A 104 0.72 -7.71 1.02
CA GLY A 104 0.45 -7.66 2.46
C GLY A 104 -0.62 -6.63 2.80
N THR A 105 -0.93 -6.43 4.06
CA THR A 105 -1.86 -5.40 4.48
C THR A 105 -1.15 -4.06 4.61
N ASN A 106 -0.08 -3.99 5.37
CA ASN A 106 0.72 -2.78 5.62
C ASN A 106 2.19 -2.96 5.19
N GLY A 107 2.93 -1.87 5.03
CA GLY A 107 4.36 -1.89 4.72
C GLY A 107 4.71 -2.04 3.23
N LYS A 108 3.83 -2.58 2.39
CA LYS A 108 4.07 -2.87 0.96
C LYS A 108 4.84 -1.78 0.21
N SER A 109 4.33 -0.57 0.22
CA SER A 109 4.86 0.52 -0.61
C SER A 109 6.22 1.01 -0.14
N THR A 110 6.44 1.09 1.17
CA THR A 110 7.74 1.43 1.74
C THR A 110 8.76 0.36 1.40
N THR A 111 8.41 -0.91 1.56
CA THR A 111 9.26 -2.05 1.17
C THR A 111 9.59 -2.03 -0.31
N THR A 112 8.59 -1.82 -1.18
CA THR A 112 8.77 -1.75 -2.64
C THR A 112 9.72 -0.62 -3.04
N LYS A 113 9.51 0.58 -2.46
CA LYS A 113 10.40 1.71 -2.73
C LYS A 113 11.81 1.45 -2.20
N LEU A 114 11.94 0.97 -0.97
CA LEU A 114 13.23 0.73 -0.34
C LEU A 114 14.07 -0.28 -1.13
N ILE A 115 13.50 -1.41 -1.52
CA ILE A 115 14.16 -2.39 -2.39
C ILE A 115 14.53 -1.77 -3.74
N GLY A 116 13.61 -1.00 -4.33
CA GLY A 116 13.87 -0.29 -5.59
C GLY A 116 15.04 0.68 -5.50
N ASP A 117 15.11 1.46 -4.43
CA ASP A 117 16.20 2.43 -4.20
C ASP A 117 17.54 1.70 -3.96
N ILE A 118 17.54 0.58 -3.22
CA ILE A 118 18.74 -0.25 -3.02
C ILE A 118 19.27 -0.76 -4.36
N LEU A 119 18.40 -1.30 -5.22
CA LEU A 119 18.82 -1.83 -6.51
C LEU A 119 19.33 -0.72 -7.46
N LYS A 120 18.64 0.42 -7.51
CA LYS A 120 19.05 1.58 -8.31
C LYS A 120 20.40 2.13 -7.85
N LYS A 121 20.63 2.22 -6.54
CA LYS A 121 21.91 2.67 -5.96
C LYS A 121 23.06 1.72 -6.28
N ASN A 122 22.77 0.47 -6.63
CA ASN A 122 23.73 -0.53 -7.11
C ASN A 122 23.76 -0.63 -8.64
N ASN A 123 23.34 0.42 -9.36
CA ASN A 123 23.36 0.51 -10.83
C ASN A 123 22.57 -0.61 -11.54
N ILE A 124 21.62 -1.23 -10.85
CA ILE A 124 20.74 -2.24 -11.44
C ILE A 124 19.54 -1.52 -12.07
N LYS A 125 19.37 -1.65 -13.39
CA LYS A 125 18.21 -1.11 -14.12
C LYS A 125 16.94 -1.73 -13.59
N THR A 126 16.21 -0.98 -12.75
CA THR A 126 15.07 -1.47 -11.96
C THR A 126 13.79 -0.71 -12.30
N PHE A 127 12.73 -1.43 -12.65
CA PHE A 127 11.35 -0.93 -12.67
C PHE A 127 10.77 -1.01 -11.25
N VAL A 128 10.12 0.06 -10.80
CA VAL A 128 9.41 0.10 -9.52
C VAL A 128 7.99 0.58 -9.78
N GLY A 129 7.01 -0.30 -9.55
CA GLY A 129 5.63 0.04 -9.91
C GLY A 129 4.58 -0.95 -9.39
N GLY A 130 3.40 -0.93 -10.03
CA GLY A 130 2.25 -1.76 -9.71
C GLY A 130 1.13 -0.96 -9.05
N ASN A 131 0.71 -1.38 -7.85
CA ASN A 131 -0.31 -0.67 -7.08
C ASN A 131 0.13 0.72 -6.60
N ILE A 132 1.43 0.99 -6.61
CA ILE A 132 2.05 2.31 -6.40
C ILE A 132 2.94 2.69 -7.58
N GLY A 133 3.33 3.96 -7.62
CA GLY A 133 4.27 4.45 -8.65
C GLY A 133 3.73 4.22 -10.06
N GLU A 134 4.56 3.65 -10.92
CA GLU A 134 4.19 3.34 -12.31
C GLU A 134 3.24 2.15 -12.41
N SER A 135 2.25 2.23 -13.31
CA SER A 135 1.37 1.09 -13.60
C SER A 135 2.12 -0.04 -14.30
N LEU A 136 1.71 -1.29 -14.07
CA LEU A 136 2.44 -2.48 -14.53
C LEU A 136 2.72 -2.48 -16.05
N CYS A 137 1.73 -2.12 -16.88
CA CYS A 137 1.90 -2.12 -18.33
C CYS A 137 2.89 -1.05 -18.84
N ASN A 138 3.15 0.00 -18.04
CA ASN A 138 4.15 1.02 -18.38
C ASN A 138 5.57 0.46 -18.41
N ALA A 139 5.83 -0.66 -17.72
CA ALA A 139 7.14 -1.33 -17.77
C ALA A 139 7.57 -1.69 -19.19
N PHE A 140 6.61 -1.87 -20.11
CA PHE A 140 6.83 -2.28 -21.51
C PHE A 140 6.73 -1.11 -22.51
N LEU A 141 6.31 0.07 -22.07
CA LEU A 141 6.25 1.28 -22.89
C LEU A 141 7.58 2.05 -22.91
N LEU A 142 8.35 1.90 -21.86
CA LEU A 142 9.61 2.61 -21.69
C LEU A 142 10.68 1.95 -22.56
N LYS A 143 11.45 2.76 -23.32
CA LYS A 143 12.62 2.28 -24.12
C LYS A 143 13.70 1.61 -23.26
N LYS A 144 13.61 1.71 -21.93
CA LYS A 144 14.56 1.15 -20.96
C LYS A 144 14.29 -0.33 -20.73
N LYS A 145 15.25 -1.18 -21.06
CA LYS A 145 15.21 -2.60 -20.68
C LYS A 145 15.58 -2.72 -19.19
N TYR A 146 14.64 -3.10 -18.36
CA TYR A 146 14.88 -3.34 -16.93
C TYR A 146 15.35 -4.78 -16.70
N LYS A 147 16.32 -4.95 -15.77
CA LYS A 147 16.80 -6.28 -15.34
C LYS A 147 15.95 -6.85 -14.19
N VAL A 148 15.49 -5.97 -13.30
CA VAL A 148 14.69 -6.34 -12.13
C VAL A 148 13.44 -5.49 -12.09
N HIS A 149 12.30 -6.11 -11.80
CA HIS A 149 11.03 -5.45 -11.54
C HIS A 149 10.67 -5.64 -10.07
N VAL A 150 10.57 -4.56 -9.32
CA VAL A 150 10.06 -4.54 -7.94
C VAL A 150 8.63 -4.03 -7.98
N ILE A 151 7.68 -4.92 -7.73
CA ILE A 151 6.26 -4.63 -7.97
C ILE A 151 5.43 -4.80 -6.70
N GLU A 152 4.66 -3.75 -6.37
CA GLU A 152 3.63 -3.83 -5.35
C GLU A 152 2.34 -4.39 -5.94
N LEU A 153 1.76 -5.40 -5.30
CA LEU A 153 0.53 -6.03 -5.74
C LEU A 153 -0.56 -5.93 -4.65
N SER A 154 -1.72 -5.42 -5.06
CA SER A 154 -2.94 -5.46 -4.25
C SER A 154 -3.59 -6.84 -4.31
N SER A 155 -4.46 -7.15 -3.33
CA SER A 155 -5.30 -8.35 -3.38
C SER A 155 -6.17 -8.38 -4.64
N PHE A 156 -6.61 -7.21 -5.13
CA PHE A 156 -7.44 -7.07 -6.32
C PHE A 156 -6.73 -7.46 -7.61
N GLN A 157 -5.43 -7.14 -7.74
CA GLN A 157 -4.62 -7.56 -8.89
C GLN A 157 -4.36 -9.06 -8.88
N LEU A 158 -4.23 -9.66 -7.68
CA LEU A 158 -3.98 -11.08 -7.50
C LEU A 158 -5.22 -11.98 -7.69
N GLU A 159 -6.45 -11.41 -7.78
CA GLU A 159 -7.70 -12.17 -7.94
C GLU A 159 -7.74 -13.07 -9.20
N THR A 160 -7.03 -12.72 -10.25
CA THR A 160 -7.07 -13.42 -11.55
C THR A 160 -5.82 -14.23 -11.84
N VAL A 161 -4.90 -14.30 -10.89
CA VAL A 161 -3.63 -15.03 -11.01
C VAL A 161 -3.63 -16.17 -10.01
N LYS A 162 -3.26 -17.38 -10.45
CA LYS A 162 -3.16 -18.56 -9.57
C LYS A 162 -1.79 -18.70 -8.92
N SER A 163 -0.76 -18.21 -9.58
CA SER A 163 0.62 -18.16 -9.11
C SER A 163 1.39 -17.13 -9.92
N LEU A 164 2.39 -16.53 -9.32
CA LEU A 164 3.32 -15.62 -9.97
C LEU A 164 4.70 -16.26 -10.01
N ASP A 165 5.27 -16.41 -11.21
CA ASP A 165 6.66 -16.84 -11.33
C ASP A 165 7.57 -15.64 -11.03
N SER A 166 7.97 -15.49 -9.78
CA SER A 166 8.83 -14.42 -9.30
C SER A 166 10.10 -14.98 -8.66
N ARG A 167 11.20 -14.23 -8.78
CA ARG A 167 12.46 -14.56 -8.08
C ARG A 167 12.29 -14.49 -6.56
N ILE A 168 11.50 -13.50 -6.11
CA ILE A 168 11.19 -13.32 -4.70
C ILE A 168 9.71 -12.92 -4.60
N SER A 169 8.93 -13.60 -3.78
CA SER A 169 7.61 -13.16 -3.35
C SER A 169 7.62 -12.79 -1.87
N VAL A 170 6.92 -11.73 -1.51
CA VAL A 170 6.88 -11.20 -0.16
C VAL A 170 5.44 -11.02 0.30
N ILE A 171 5.09 -11.59 1.44
CA ILE A 171 3.91 -11.21 2.20
C ILE A 171 4.38 -10.50 3.47
N THR A 172 4.20 -9.17 3.53
CA THR A 172 4.71 -8.36 4.64
C THR A 172 4.02 -8.70 5.97
N ASN A 173 2.69 -8.67 5.97
CA ASN A 173 1.81 -9.03 7.07
C ASN A 173 0.37 -9.15 6.57
N LEU A 174 -0.50 -9.83 7.32
CA LEU A 174 -1.90 -10.01 6.98
C LEU A 174 -2.77 -9.67 8.19
N SER A 175 -3.67 -8.69 7.98
CA SER A 175 -4.72 -8.31 8.92
C SER A 175 -5.97 -7.90 8.15
N GLY A 176 -7.11 -7.72 8.82
CA GLY A 176 -8.35 -7.33 8.15
C GLY A 176 -8.22 -6.01 7.39
N ASP A 177 -8.55 -6.02 6.10
CA ASP A 177 -8.70 -4.85 5.25
C ASP A 177 -9.63 -5.20 4.08
N HIS A 178 -10.32 -4.19 3.51
CA HIS A 178 -11.22 -4.38 2.37
C HIS A 178 -12.31 -5.46 2.58
N LEU A 179 -12.80 -5.64 3.82
CA LEU A 179 -13.83 -6.64 4.13
C LEU A 179 -15.19 -6.30 3.51
N ASP A 180 -15.39 -5.06 3.10
CA ASP A 180 -16.51 -4.61 2.26
C ASP A 180 -16.52 -5.28 0.87
N ARG A 181 -15.35 -5.72 0.40
CA ARG A 181 -15.18 -6.32 -0.93
C ARG A 181 -15.05 -7.85 -0.90
N TYR A 182 -14.62 -8.42 0.20
CA TYR A 182 -14.41 -9.85 0.38
C TYR A 182 -15.48 -10.48 1.28
N LYS A 183 -15.71 -11.79 1.17
CA LYS A 183 -16.64 -12.52 2.06
C LYS A 183 -16.17 -12.57 3.51
N GLY A 184 -14.94 -12.18 3.77
CA GLY A 184 -14.30 -12.17 5.08
C GLY A 184 -12.78 -12.20 4.92
N ILE A 185 -12.07 -12.25 6.05
CA ILE A 185 -10.62 -12.21 6.06
C ILE A 185 -9.97 -13.40 5.35
N SER A 186 -10.55 -14.60 5.45
CA SER A 186 -10.03 -15.80 4.79
C SER A 186 -10.02 -15.68 3.27
N ASP A 187 -11.05 -15.04 2.70
CA ASP A 187 -11.13 -14.77 1.27
C ASP A 187 -10.08 -13.72 0.85
N TYR A 188 -9.94 -12.65 1.62
CA TYR A 188 -8.87 -11.65 1.40
C TYR A 188 -7.46 -12.27 1.43
N VAL A 189 -7.19 -13.10 2.42
CA VAL A 189 -5.92 -13.83 2.58
C VAL A 189 -5.68 -14.76 1.41
N SER A 190 -6.72 -15.48 0.95
CA SER A 190 -6.62 -16.40 -0.19
C SER A 190 -6.18 -15.69 -1.47
N GLN A 191 -6.70 -14.46 -1.72
CA GLN A 191 -6.26 -13.69 -2.88
C GLN A 191 -4.80 -13.27 -2.78
N LYS A 192 -4.34 -12.82 -1.61
CA LYS A 192 -2.93 -12.45 -1.42
C LYS A 192 -1.98 -13.62 -1.53
N LYS A 193 -2.41 -14.80 -1.12
CA LYS A 193 -1.63 -16.03 -1.25
C LYS A 193 -1.29 -16.37 -2.70
N ASN A 194 -2.03 -15.87 -3.68
CA ASN A 194 -1.72 -16.06 -5.11
C ASN A 194 -0.37 -15.44 -5.54
N ILE A 195 0.29 -14.67 -4.68
CA ILE A 195 1.64 -14.15 -4.92
C ILE A 195 2.73 -15.23 -4.77
N ILE A 196 2.43 -16.32 -4.05
CA ILE A 196 3.40 -17.38 -3.73
C ILE A 196 3.99 -17.95 -5.03
N THR A 197 5.30 -17.92 -5.13
CA THR A 197 6.03 -18.48 -6.26
C THR A 197 6.40 -19.95 -6.01
N LYS A 198 6.42 -20.74 -7.09
CA LYS A 198 6.85 -22.14 -7.03
C LYS A 198 8.37 -22.26 -7.15
N ASN A 199 8.99 -21.46 -8.01
CA ASN A 199 10.40 -21.59 -8.41
C ASN A 199 11.32 -20.59 -7.71
N GLY A 200 10.79 -19.53 -7.12
CA GLY A 200 11.54 -18.51 -6.40
C GLY A 200 11.50 -18.71 -4.88
N ILE A 201 11.89 -17.66 -4.16
CA ILE A 201 11.94 -17.65 -2.70
C ILE A 201 10.74 -16.88 -2.16
N ASN A 202 10.07 -17.45 -1.15
CA ASN A 202 8.90 -16.89 -0.50
C ASN A 202 9.27 -16.31 0.87
N LEU A 203 9.20 -14.98 1.03
CA LEU A 203 9.41 -14.30 2.29
C LEU A 203 8.10 -14.11 3.01
N LEU A 204 7.96 -14.67 4.20
CA LEU A 204 6.71 -14.71 4.96
C LEU A 204 6.93 -14.25 6.40
N SER A 205 6.14 -13.28 6.85
CA SER A 205 6.08 -12.95 8.26
C SER A 205 5.54 -14.12 9.08
N ILE A 206 6.06 -14.30 10.28
CA ILE A 206 5.49 -15.21 11.27
C ILE A 206 4.90 -14.47 12.48
N ASP A 207 4.80 -13.14 12.44
CA ASP A 207 4.28 -12.32 13.53
C ASP A 207 2.76 -12.29 13.58
N ASP A 208 2.09 -12.51 12.43
CA ASP A 208 0.64 -12.58 12.38
C ASP A 208 0.12 -14.00 12.08
N ILE A 209 -1.06 -14.30 12.60
CA ILE A 209 -1.65 -15.64 12.52
C ILE A 209 -1.88 -16.14 11.08
N TYR A 210 -2.19 -15.25 10.15
CA TYR A 210 -2.53 -15.62 8.78
C TYR A 210 -1.29 -15.90 7.95
N SER A 211 -0.26 -15.06 8.06
CA SER A 211 1.03 -15.27 7.41
C SER A 211 1.74 -16.51 7.97
N ARG A 212 1.68 -16.72 9.31
CA ARG A 212 2.22 -17.94 9.97
C ARG A 212 1.49 -19.19 9.48
N LYS A 213 0.15 -19.18 9.34
CA LYS A 213 -0.60 -20.30 8.74
C LYS A 213 -0.19 -20.59 7.30
N ILE A 214 0.17 -19.56 6.51
CA ILE A 214 0.68 -19.77 5.16
C ILE A 214 2.09 -20.37 5.22
N PHE A 215 2.97 -19.83 6.06
CA PHE A 215 4.34 -20.34 6.24
C PHE A 215 4.37 -21.82 6.61
N ASN A 216 3.48 -22.28 7.49
CA ASN A 216 3.43 -23.66 7.96
C ASN A 216 2.90 -24.67 6.91
N GLN A 217 2.43 -24.20 5.74
CA GLN A 217 1.96 -25.13 4.72
C GLN A 217 3.12 -25.90 4.07
N LYS A 218 3.12 -27.22 4.20
CA LYS A 218 4.18 -28.13 3.66
C LYS A 218 4.36 -28.01 2.14
N LYS A 219 3.29 -27.68 1.40
CA LYS A 219 3.31 -27.50 -0.07
C LYS A 219 4.06 -26.26 -0.54
N ILE A 220 4.30 -25.25 0.33
CA ILE A 220 5.09 -24.07 0.01
C ILE A 220 6.55 -24.39 0.29
N LYS A 221 7.32 -24.49 -0.77
CA LYS A 221 8.78 -24.73 -0.70
C LYS A 221 9.54 -23.40 -0.78
N ASN A 222 10.86 -23.45 -0.60
CA ASN A 222 11.77 -22.29 -0.72
C ASN A 222 11.23 -21.05 0.03
N LYS A 223 11.01 -21.18 1.32
CA LYS A 223 10.47 -20.13 2.18
C LYS A 223 11.48 -19.67 3.22
N ILE A 224 11.48 -18.40 3.52
CA ILE A 224 12.27 -17.76 4.57
C ILE A 224 11.28 -17.04 5.49
N SER A 225 11.30 -17.35 6.76
CA SER A 225 10.55 -16.65 7.80
C SER A 225 11.26 -15.37 8.22
N PHE A 226 10.48 -14.35 8.55
CA PHE A 226 11.01 -13.17 9.20
C PHE A 226 10.07 -12.70 10.33
N SER A 227 10.67 -12.12 11.38
CA SER A 227 9.95 -11.71 12.57
C SER A 227 10.59 -10.49 13.24
N LEU A 228 9.74 -9.70 13.94
CA LEU A 228 10.18 -8.68 14.91
C LEU A 228 10.00 -9.14 16.36
N VAL A 229 9.38 -10.29 16.58
CA VAL A 229 9.01 -10.82 17.90
C VAL A 229 9.78 -12.09 18.22
N ASP A 230 9.85 -13.00 17.27
CA ASP A 230 10.43 -14.35 17.43
C ASP A 230 11.86 -14.41 16.88
N LYS A 231 12.85 -14.52 17.80
CA LYS A 231 14.28 -14.63 17.44
C LYS A 231 14.64 -15.95 16.76
N SER A 232 13.78 -16.97 16.83
CA SER A 232 14.00 -18.25 16.16
C SER A 232 13.68 -18.23 14.66
N ALA A 233 13.10 -17.14 14.17
CA ALA A 233 12.89 -16.92 12.74
C ALA A 233 14.20 -17.00 11.96
N ASP A 234 14.12 -17.39 10.68
CA ASP A 234 15.27 -17.39 9.76
C ASP A 234 15.97 -16.02 9.72
N CYS A 235 15.18 -14.94 9.82
CA CYS A 235 15.70 -13.59 9.99
C CYS A 235 14.84 -12.83 11.01
N PHE A 236 15.48 -12.23 12.00
CA PHE A 236 14.84 -11.41 13.04
C PHE A 236 15.39 -9.98 12.98
N ALA A 237 14.61 -8.99 13.38
CA ALA A 237 15.12 -7.64 13.62
C ALA A 237 14.41 -6.98 14.80
N ASN A 238 15.17 -6.08 15.45
CA ASN A 238 14.66 -5.07 16.37
C ASN A 238 15.18 -3.69 15.94
N ASN A 239 15.03 -2.67 16.81
CA ASN A 239 15.49 -1.31 16.51
C ASN A 239 17.01 -1.18 16.37
N ASP A 240 17.80 -2.13 16.90
CA ASP A 240 19.26 -2.03 17.00
C ASP A 240 19.97 -2.86 15.94
N TYR A 241 19.44 -4.04 15.63
CA TYR A 241 20.13 -4.99 14.75
C TYR A 241 19.16 -5.91 14.00
N ILE A 242 19.70 -6.48 12.90
CA ILE A 242 19.14 -7.64 12.19
C ILE A 242 19.94 -8.87 12.63
N LEU A 243 19.27 -9.94 13.05
CA LEU A 243 19.84 -11.26 13.29
C LEU A 243 19.57 -12.14 12.07
N ASP A 244 20.63 -12.57 11.43
CA ASP A 244 20.58 -13.42 10.23
C ASP A 244 20.98 -14.84 10.61
N ASN A 245 20.00 -15.73 10.69
CA ASN A 245 20.18 -17.15 10.94
C ASN A 245 20.15 -17.98 9.64
N TYR A 246 19.73 -17.38 8.52
CA TYR A 246 19.55 -18.09 7.24
C TYR A 246 20.79 -18.03 6.34
N PHE A 247 21.30 -16.82 6.05
CA PHE A 247 22.45 -16.66 5.15
C PHE A 247 23.79 -16.80 5.86
N LYS A 248 23.86 -16.38 7.12
CA LYS A 248 25.03 -16.51 7.99
C LYS A 248 24.55 -16.76 9.41
N LYS A 249 24.73 -18.00 9.91
CA LYS A 249 24.28 -18.43 11.22
C LYS A 249 24.69 -17.46 12.34
N ASN A 250 23.68 -16.95 13.08
CA ASN A 250 23.83 -16.02 14.21
C ASN A 250 24.53 -14.69 13.88
N LYS A 251 24.55 -14.27 12.63
CA LYS A 251 25.15 -12.98 12.28
C LYS A 251 24.27 -11.82 12.73
N LYS A 252 24.83 -10.90 13.49
CA LYS A 252 24.20 -9.62 13.83
C LYS A 252 24.70 -8.51 12.91
N LEU A 253 23.77 -7.81 12.26
CA LEU A 253 24.04 -6.59 11.52
C LEU A 253 23.39 -5.41 12.23
N PHE A 254 24.20 -4.51 12.79
CA PHE A 254 23.71 -3.32 13.47
C PHE A 254 23.16 -2.29 12.47
N ILE A 255 21.94 -1.82 12.72
CA ILE A 255 21.21 -0.84 11.87
C ILE A 255 21.18 0.54 12.53
N LYS A 256 22.34 0.98 13.05
CA LYS A 256 22.49 2.31 13.66
C LYS A 256 22.31 3.43 12.62
N LYS A 257 21.71 4.57 13.04
CA LYS A 257 21.52 5.77 12.19
C LYS A 257 20.71 5.49 10.92
N ILE A 258 19.49 4.96 11.07
CA ILE A 258 18.53 4.89 9.96
C ILE A 258 17.97 6.29 9.64
N SER A 259 17.44 6.46 8.44
CA SER A 259 16.74 7.69 8.03
C SER A 259 15.52 7.95 8.92
N LYS A 260 15.26 9.22 9.22
CA LYS A 260 14.04 9.67 9.94
C LYS A 260 12.75 9.16 9.30
N ASP A 261 12.74 8.97 7.98
CA ASP A 261 11.59 8.42 7.23
C ASP A 261 11.42 6.89 7.40
N LEU A 262 12.38 6.23 8.04
CA LEU A 262 12.33 4.81 8.42
C LEU A 262 12.23 4.60 9.94
N GLU A 263 12.06 5.62 10.72
CA GLU A 263 11.82 5.50 12.16
C GLU A 263 10.49 4.79 12.45
N GLY A 264 10.45 4.05 13.56
CA GLY A 264 9.29 3.34 14.07
C GLY A 264 9.29 1.83 13.74
N ASN A 265 8.76 1.06 14.68
CA ASN A 265 8.81 -0.41 14.67
C ASN A 265 8.26 -1.05 13.37
N PHE A 266 7.21 -0.46 12.77
CA PHE A 266 6.67 -0.95 11.50
C PHE A 266 7.64 -0.84 10.33
N ASN A 267 8.59 0.12 10.38
CA ASN A 267 9.61 0.27 9.34
C ASN A 267 10.78 -0.70 9.54
N ILE A 268 11.01 -1.18 10.76
CA ILE A 268 12.00 -2.24 11.00
C ILE A 268 11.65 -3.50 10.21
N GLN A 269 10.36 -3.87 10.12
CA GLN A 269 9.93 -4.98 9.26
C GLN A 269 10.24 -4.71 7.78
N ASN A 270 10.01 -3.47 7.30
CA ASN A 270 10.31 -3.10 5.92
C ASN A 270 11.83 -3.17 5.63
N ILE A 271 12.66 -2.74 6.60
CA ILE A 271 14.13 -2.82 6.54
C ILE A 271 14.58 -4.28 6.51
N LEU A 272 14.02 -5.13 7.39
CA LEU A 272 14.34 -6.57 7.44
C LEU A 272 14.04 -7.27 6.11
N ILE A 273 12.87 -7.04 5.54
CA ILE A 273 12.51 -7.58 4.22
C ILE A 273 13.48 -7.09 3.14
N ALA A 274 13.81 -5.80 3.15
CA ALA A 274 14.77 -5.23 2.19
C ALA A 274 16.18 -5.83 2.36
N TYR A 275 16.62 -6.12 3.59
CA TYR A 275 17.85 -6.84 3.87
C TYR A 275 17.85 -8.23 3.24
N ILE A 276 16.81 -9.04 3.51
CA ILE A 276 16.69 -10.40 2.98
C ILE A 276 16.70 -10.37 1.44
N CYS A 277 15.92 -9.45 0.83
CA CYS A 277 15.93 -9.27 -0.63
C CYS A 277 17.33 -8.90 -1.15
N SER A 278 18.06 -8.04 -0.42
CA SER A 278 19.42 -7.65 -0.79
C SER A 278 20.39 -8.84 -0.77
N LYS A 279 20.26 -9.71 0.22
CA LYS A 279 21.07 -10.95 0.30
C LYS A 279 20.79 -11.89 -0.86
N ILE A 280 19.51 -12.15 -1.16
CA ILE A 280 19.09 -13.01 -2.30
C ILE A 280 19.57 -12.44 -3.64
N LEU A 281 19.56 -11.10 -3.79
CA LEU A 281 19.98 -10.41 -5.01
C LEU A 281 21.48 -10.08 -5.03
N LYS A 282 22.25 -10.55 -4.04
CA LYS A 282 23.71 -10.40 -3.91
C LYS A 282 24.15 -8.93 -3.85
N ILE A 283 23.41 -8.07 -3.16
CA ILE A 283 23.77 -6.69 -2.89
C ILE A 283 24.72 -6.61 -1.70
N PRO A 284 25.82 -5.87 -1.78
CA PRO A 284 26.72 -5.66 -0.66
C PRO A 284 26.04 -5.02 0.54
N GLU A 285 26.31 -5.49 1.76
CA GLU A 285 25.71 -4.96 2.99
C GLU A 285 26.02 -3.47 3.20
N SER A 286 27.21 -3.01 2.82
CA SER A 286 27.60 -1.60 2.89
C SER A 286 26.66 -0.71 2.06
N ASN A 287 26.23 -1.17 0.88
CA ASN A 287 25.33 -0.43 0.01
C ASN A 287 23.90 -0.46 0.56
N PHE A 288 23.44 -1.58 1.13
CA PHE A 288 22.19 -1.66 1.86
C PHE A 288 22.16 -0.63 3.01
N LEU A 289 23.21 -0.62 3.86
CA LEU A 289 23.32 0.31 4.99
C LEU A 289 23.36 1.78 4.54
N LYS A 290 24.05 2.10 3.44
CA LYS A 290 24.04 3.46 2.87
C LYS A 290 22.64 3.91 2.51
N VAL A 291 21.83 3.03 1.90
CA VAL A 291 20.45 3.38 1.46
C VAL A 291 19.53 3.58 2.66
N ILE A 292 19.54 2.70 3.66
CA ILE A 292 18.65 2.88 4.83
C ILE A 292 18.97 4.16 5.61
N LYS A 293 20.20 4.65 5.59
CA LYS A 293 20.60 5.94 6.21
C LYS A 293 20.08 7.15 5.45
N THR A 294 19.96 7.06 4.13
CA THR A 294 19.60 8.20 3.25
C THR A 294 18.23 8.06 2.60
N PHE A 295 17.47 7.06 2.99
CA PHE A 295 16.15 6.78 2.40
C PHE A 295 15.22 7.97 2.59
N LYS A 296 14.59 8.39 1.49
CA LYS A 296 13.49 9.36 1.51
C LYS A 296 12.19 8.60 1.40
N GLY A 297 11.34 8.72 2.40
CA GLY A 297 10.05 8.06 2.50
C GLY A 297 9.12 8.38 1.33
N LEU A 298 7.99 7.70 1.30
CA LEU A 298 6.90 8.04 0.40
C LEU A 298 6.07 9.17 1.03
N PRO A 299 5.59 10.13 0.23
CA PRO A 299 4.72 11.19 0.72
C PRO A 299 3.49 10.62 1.45
N PHE A 300 3.06 11.31 2.49
CA PHE A 300 1.84 10.99 3.25
C PHE A 300 1.84 9.62 3.95
N ARG A 301 3.03 9.09 4.23
CA ARG A 301 3.24 7.83 4.98
C ARG A 301 4.11 8.11 6.19
N SER A 302 3.48 8.61 7.26
CA SER A 302 4.14 9.08 8.48
C SER A 302 5.24 10.10 8.20
N SER A 303 5.03 10.94 7.16
CA SER A 303 5.99 11.98 6.77
C SER A 303 5.99 13.09 7.80
N THR A 304 7.13 13.36 8.44
CA THR A 304 7.29 14.52 9.31
C THR A 304 7.34 15.79 8.45
N ILE A 305 6.36 16.70 8.64
CA ILE A 305 6.25 17.96 7.91
C ILE A 305 7.00 19.07 8.63
N PHE A 306 6.91 19.05 9.96
CA PHE A 306 7.54 20.05 10.82
C PHE A 306 7.97 19.40 12.13
N THR A 307 9.08 19.85 12.69
CA THR A 307 9.53 19.47 14.02
C THR A 307 10.41 20.53 14.63
N ASN A 308 10.11 20.88 15.88
CA ASN A 308 10.98 21.67 16.76
C ASN A 308 10.88 21.12 18.20
N ASN A 309 11.45 21.81 19.17
CA ASN A 309 11.44 21.35 20.58
C ASN A 309 10.04 21.24 21.20
N LYS A 310 9.03 21.96 20.68
CA LYS A 310 7.66 22.01 21.22
C LYS A 310 6.62 21.26 20.38
N LEU A 311 6.85 21.10 19.09
CA LEU A 311 5.84 20.59 18.18
C LEU A 311 6.43 19.69 17.11
N LYS A 312 5.82 18.50 16.94
CA LYS A 312 6.05 17.62 15.79
C LYS A 312 4.75 17.46 15.01
N ILE A 313 4.81 17.59 13.67
CA ILE A 313 3.64 17.42 12.80
C ILE A 313 3.90 16.30 11.80
N VAL A 314 3.05 15.30 11.84
CA VAL A 314 3.18 14.08 11.04
C VAL A 314 1.97 13.89 10.14
N ASN A 315 2.23 13.78 8.84
CA ASN A 315 1.20 13.45 7.84
C ASN A 315 1.26 11.96 7.48
N ASN A 316 0.25 11.22 7.92
CA ASN A 316 -0.01 9.85 7.49
C ASN A 316 -1.40 9.74 6.83
N SER A 317 -1.69 10.61 5.85
CA SER A 317 -2.96 10.57 5.10
C SER A 317 -3.22 9.22 4.44
N LYS A 318 -2.19 8.41 4.18
CA LYS A 318 -2.29 7.04 3.69
C LYS A 318 -2.86 6.06 4.70
N SER A 319 -2.95 6.42 5.97
CA SER A 319 -3.63 5.62 7.00
C SER A 319 -5.14 5.60 6.75
N THR A 320 -5.59 4.65 5.95
CA THR A 320 -7.00 4.47 5.52
C THR A 320 -7.68 3.28 6.22
N ASN A 321 -7.04 2.72 7.24
CA ASN A 321 -7.57 1.68 8.14
C ASN A 321 -7.04 1.88 9.56
N LEU A 322 -7.72 1.30 10.55
CA LEU A 322 -7.40 1.43 11.97
C LEU A 322 -6.00 0.91 12.31
N ASN A 323 -5.61 -0.24 11.76
CA ASN A 323 -4.32 -0.84 12.06
C ASN A 323 -3.15 0.09 11.66
N SER A 324 -3.27 0.75 10.49
CA SER A 324 -2.26 1.74 10.07
C SER A 324 -2.20 2.96 10.99
N THR A 325 -3.35 3.37 11.55
CA THR A 325 -3.42 4.47 12.52
C THR A 325 -2.80 4.07 13.85
N ILE A 326 -3.11 2.88 14.36
CA ILE A 326 -2.52 2.34 15.59
C ILE A 326 -0.99 2.27 15.46
N ASN A 327 -0.49 1.75 14.35
CA ASN A 327 0.95 1.68 14.07
C ASN A 327 1.63 3.06 14.06
N SER A 328 0.88 4.13 13.81
CA SER A 328 1.41 5.49 13.94
C SER A 328 1.32 5.99 15.39
N VAL A 329 0.20 5.77 16.07
CA VAL A 329 -0.04 6.20 17.44
C VAL A 329 1.01 5.66 18.42
N VAL A 330 1.42 4.40 18.27
CA VAL A 330 2.41 3.77 19.17
C VAL A 330 3.77 4.48 19.21
N ASN A 331 4.12 5.22 18.16
CA ASN A 331 5.43 5.87 18.01
C ASN A 331 5.51 7.29 18.59
N TYR A 332 4.41 7.84 19.08
CA TYR A 332 4.36 9.21 19.56
C TYR A 332 3.69 9.28 20.92
N ASN A 333 3.89 10.40 21.61
CA ASN A 333 3.23 10.73 22.87
C ASN A 333 2.62 12.14 22.76
N ASN A 334 1.74 12.50 23.69
CA ASN A 334 1.02 13.78 23.72
C ASN A 334 0.41 14.10 22.34
N ILE A 335 -0.41 13.16 21.85
CA ILE A 335 -0.89 13.13 20.47
C ILE A 335 -2.21 13.91 20.35
N TYR A 336 -2.23 14.85 19.45
CA TYR A 336 -3.45 15.48 18.91
C TYR A 336 -3.80 14.73 17.62
N LEU A 337 -4.69 13.72 17.76
CA LEU A 337 -4.98 12.75 16.72
C LEU A 337 -6.12 13.23 15.81
N ILE A 338 -5.89 13.26 14.50
CA ILE A 338 -6.91 13.67 13.52
C ILE A 338 -7.42 12.45 12.76
N LEU A 339 -8.71 12.15 12.93
CA LEU A 339 -9.45 11.04 12.32
C LEU A 339 -10.56 11.55 11.41
N GLY A 340 -10.85 10.84 10.29
CA GLY A 340 -12.01 11.23 9.48
C GLY A 340 -11.97 10.78 8.03
N GLY A 341 -13.15 10.76 7.41
CA GLY A 341 -13.39 10.23 6.10
C GLY A 341 -14.50 9.16 6.10
N ILE A 342 -14.40 8.14 5.25
CA ILE A 342 -15.32 6.99 5.21
C ILE A 342 -14.65 5.81 5.92
N ALA A 343 -15.19 5.43 7.08
CA ALA A 343 -14.71 4.29 7.86
C ALA A 343 -15.05 2.97 7.15
N LYS A 344 -14.08 2.07 7.09
CA LYS A 344 -14.24 0.69 6.61
C LYS A 344 -14.45 -0.30 7.78
N GLU A 345 -14.05 0.10 8.96
CA GLU A 345 -14.05 -0.69 10.18
C GLU A 345 -14.90 -0.01 11.23
N LYS A 346 -15.44 -0.78 12.18
CA LYS A 346 -16.37 -0.27 13.19
C LYS A 346 -15.79 -0.19 14.61
N ASN A 347 -14.71 -0.93 14.88
CA ASN A 347 -14.12 -1.09 16.21
C ASN A 347 -13.06 0.00 16.49
N PHE A 348 -13.49 1.26 16.61
CA PHE A 348 -12.59 2.37 16.93
C PHE A 348 -12.17 2.36 18.40
N GLU A 349 -12.89 1.65 19.26
CA GLU A 349 -12.58 1.50 20.69
C GLU A 349 -11.19 0.88 20.93
N ILE A 350 -10.62 0.20 19.94
CA ILE A 350 -9.25 -0.31 20.03
C ILE A 350 -8.21 0.80 20.26
N LEU A 351 -8.49 2.05 19.88
CA LEU A 351 -7.64 3.21 20.14
C LEU A 351 -7.59 3.58 21.63
N LEU A 352 -8.58 3.19 22.44
CA LEU A 352 -8.61 3.42 23.88
C LEU A 352 -7.47 2.73 24.62
N LYS A 353 -6.91 1.64 24.06
CA LYS A 353 -5.69 1.01 24.58
C LYS A 353 -4.49 1.96 24.62
N TYR A 354 -4.55 3.05 23.89
CA TYR A 354 -3.48 4.05 23.75
C TYR A 354 -3.90 5.42 24.31
N LYS A 355 -4.95 5.48 25.16
CA LYS A 355 -5.48 6.73 25.73
C LYS A 355 -4.42 7.56 26.43
N ASN A 356 -3.46 6.93 27.12
CA ASN A 356 -2.37 7.63 27.80
C ASN A 356 -1.39 8.36 26.86
N LYS A 357 -1.44 8.08 25.56
CA LYS A 357 -0.64 8.75 24.53
C LYS A 357 -1.41 9.84 23.78
N ILE A 358 -2.73 9.84 23.87
CA ILE A 358 -3.63 10.70 23.09
C ILE A 358 -4.21 11.78 23.98
N SER A 359 -3.84 13.01 23.71
CA SER A 359 -4.33 14.17 24.46
C SER A 359 -5.70 14.65 23.98
N CYS A 360 -5.93 14.61 22.67
CA CYS A 360 -7.22 14.96 22.07
C CYS A 360 -7.39 14.27 20.72
N VAL A 361 -8.63 13.91 20.41
CA VAL A 361 -9.03 13.39 19.10
C VAL A 361 -9.90 14.42 18.38
N TYR A 362 -9.56 14.72 17.13
CA TYR A 362 -10.40 15.55 16.26
C TYR A 362 -11.01 14.66 15.20
N THR A 363 -12.33 14.75 15.01
CA THR A 363 -13.04 13.97 14.00
C THR A 363 -13.73 14.88 13.00
N TYR A 364 -13.76 14.43 11.71
CA TYR A 364 -14.42 15.16 10.63
C TYR A 364 -14.93 14.19 9.55
N GLY A 365 -15.65 14.74 8.57
CA GLY A 365 -16.13 13.96 7.43
C GLY A 365 -17.26 13.00 7.77
N LYS A 366 -17.59 12.12 6.82
CA LYS A 366 -18.80 11.29 6.86
C LYS A 366 -18.88 10.40 8.11
N SER A 367 -17.76 9.89 8.59
CA SER A 367 -17.73 9.02 9.78
C SER A 367 -17.39 9.75 11.08
N GLY A 368 -17.25 11.08 11.08
CA GLY A 368 -16.86 11.85 12.24
C GLY A 368 -17.75 11.64 13.46
N ASN A 369 -19.09 11.71 13.31
CA ASN A 369 -20.05 11.45 14.39
C ASN A 369 -19.95 10.02 14.96
N PHE A 370 -19.77 9.04 14.08
CA PHE A 370 -19.64 7.65 14.48
C PHE A 370 -18.38 7.43 15.33
N ILE A 371 -17.24 8.00 14.91
CA ILE A 371 -15.96 7.87 15.62
C ILE A 371 -16.04 8.59 16.97
N GLU A 372 -16.61 9.80 17.01
CA GLU A 372 -16.82 10.54 18.25
C GLU A 372 -17.60 9.72 19.26
N LYS A 373 -18.77 9.17 18.89
CA LYS A 373 -19.60 8.34 19.77
C LYS A 373 -18.84 7.15 20.37
N LYS A 374 -17.89 6.57 19.61
CA LYS A 374 -17.08 5.43 20.05
C LYS A 374 -15.98 5.78 21.04
N LEU A 375 -15.45 7.00 20.98
CA LEU A 375 -14.25 7.39 21.75
C LEU A 375 -14.53 8.38 22.90
N LYS A 376 -15.59 9.16 22.84
CA LYS A 376 -15.86 10.28 23.79
C LYS A 376 -16.08 9.88 25.25
N LYS A 377 -16.30 8.60 25.54
CA LYS A 377 -16.44 8.11 26.91
C LYS A 377 -15.12 8.12 27.70
N GLU A 378 -13.98 7.95 27.01
CA GLU A 378 -12.67 7.81 27.63
C GLU A 378 -11.60 8.78 27.07
N LEU A 379 -11.90 9.48 26.00
CA LEU A 379 -11.01 10.45 25.35
C LEU A 379 -11.72 11.79 25.15
N VAL A 380 -10.96 12.88 25.21
CA VAL A 380 -11.43 14.18 24.73
C VAL A 380 -11.57 14.13 23.22
N VAL A 381 -12.79 14.27 22.73
CA VAL A 381 -13.08 14.21 21.28
C VAL A 381 -13.81 15.47 20.85
N LYS A 382 -13.29 16.13 19.82
CA LYS A 382 -13.91 17.32 19.20
C LYS A 382 -14.29 17.00 17.76
N LYS A 383 -15.57 17.02 17.44
CA LYS A 383 -16.05 16.84 16.08
C LYS A 383 -16.17 18.20 15.38
N LEU A 384 -15.59 18.33 14.19
CA LEU A 384 -15.57 19.53 13.37
C LEU A 384 -16.15 19.26 11.97
N ALA A 385 -16.51 20.33 11.26
CA ALA A 385 -17.14 20.23 9.94
C ALA A 385 -16.18 19.69 8.86
N ASN A 386 -14.93 20.15 8.86
CA ASN A 386 -13.95 19.84 7.82
C ASN A 386 -12.51 19.92 8.33
N LEU A 387 -11.55 19.53 7.51
CA LEU A 387 -10.13 19.50 7.87
C LEU A 387 -9.57 20.90 8.22
N LYS A 388 -10.04 21.97 7.57
CA LYS A 388 -9.63 23.35 7.88
C LYS A 388 -9.99 23.74 9.31
N SER A 389 -11.24 23.46 9.71
CA SER A 389 -11.72 23.72 11.08
C SER A 389 -10.98 22.85 12.11
N VAL A 390 -10.67 21.59 11.78
CA VAL A 390 -9.85 20.70 12.61
C VAL A 390 -8.48 21.33 12.88
N ILE A 391 -7.76 21.73 11.83
CA ILE A 391 -6.42 22.32 12.00
C ILE A 391 -6.47 23.58 12.86
N LYS A 392 -7.43 24.49 12.61
CA LYS A 392 -7.62 25.71 13.39
C LYS A 392 -7.79 25.38 14.90
N GLU A 393 -8.67 24.45 15.22
CA GLU A 393 -8.94 24.06 16.62
C GLU A 393 -7.74 23.33 17.26
N THR A 394 -7.06 22.45 16.49
CA THR A 394 -5.87 21.75 16.97
C THR A 394 -4.77 22.73 17.39
N PHE A 395 -4.48 23.76 16.59
CA PHE A 395 -3.48 24.78 16.94
C PHE A 395 -3.90 25.65 18.13
N LYS A 396 -5.20 25.91 18.28
CA LYS A 396 -5.75 26.61 19.47
C LYS A 396 -5.50 25.82 20.76
N ASP A 397 -5.73 24.50 20.71
CA ASP A 397 -5.54 23.65 21.89
C ASP A 397 -4.07 23.46 22.24
N ILE A 398 -3.19 23.29 21.23
CA ILE A 398 -1.75 23.11 21.45
C ILE A 398 -1.11 24.33 22.11
N LYS A 399 -1.55 25.55 21.78
CA LYS A 399 -1.03 26.79 22.41
C LYS A 399 -1.22 26.79 23.94
N LYS A 400 -2.16 26.02 24.46
CA LYS A 400 -2.43 25.89 25.89
C LYS A 400 -1.54 24.86 26.60
N ASN A 401 -0.74 24.11 25.86
CA ASN A 401 0.08 23.02 26.38
C ASN A 401 1.56 23.41 26.35
N SER A 402 2.25 23.27 27.49
CA SER A 402 3.69 23.55 27.61
C SER A 402 4.59 22.40 27.16
N ASN A 403 4.06 21.17 27.11
CA ASN A 403 4.83 19.98 26.77
C ASN A 403 4.97 19.81 25.26
N GLN A 404 6.01 19.11 24.82
CA GLN A 404 6.17 18.72 23.42
C GLN A 404 4.94 17.97 22.93
N SER A 405 4.32 18.48 21.87
CA SER A 405 3.06 17.95 21.33
C SER A 405 3.27 17.35 19.94
N THR A 406 2.49 16.31 19.60
CA THR A 406 2.49 15.72 18.25
C THR A 406 1.12 15.89 17.58
N ILE A 407 1.05 16.65 16.48
CA ILE A 407 -0.12 16.58 15.57
C ILE A 407 0.06 15.36 14.69
N LEU A 408 -0.80 14.36 14.87
CA LEU A 408 -0.80 13.16 14.08
C LEU A 408 -2.02 13.11 13.16
N PHE A 409 -1.80 13.38 11.86
CA PHE A 409 -2.81 13.20 10.84
C PHE A 409 -2.79 11.75 10.33
N ALA A 410 -3.54 10.87 10.98
CA ALA A 410 -3.66 9.44 10.63
C ALA A 410 -5.15 9.05 10.58
N PRO A 411 -5.88 9.39 9.49
CA PRO A 411 -7.33 9.46 9.45
C PRO A 411 -8.10 8.17 9.71
N ALA A 412 -7.51 7.00 9.67
CA ALA A 412 -8.13 5.66 9.81
C ALA A 412 -9.21 5.33 8.75
N CYS A 413 -9.55 6.28 7.90
CA CYS A 413 -10.69 6.23 6.98
C CYS A 413 -10.25 6.51 5.53
N ALA A 414 -11.01 5.98 4.58
CA ALA A 414 -10.87 6.36 3.17
C ALA A 414 -11.25 7.85 2.98
N SER A 415 -10.67 8.49 1.96
CA SER A 415 -10.80 9.95 1.74
C SER A 415 -11.91 10.35 0.75
N TYR A 416 -12.64 9.39 0.20
CA TYR A 416 -13.55 9.58 -0.94
C TYR A 416 -14.82 10.38 -0.66
N ASP A 417 -15.05 10.80 0.58
CA ASP A 417 -16.14 11.73 0.95
C ASP A 417 -15.84 13.18 0.59
N GLN A 418 -14.56 13.60 0.66
CA GLN A 418 -14.17 14.99 0.44
C GLN A 418 -13.01 15.14 -0.57
N TYR A 419 -12.32 14.05 -0.95
CA TYR A 419 -11.14 14.07 -1.80
C TYR A 419 -11.17 12.93 -2.83
N LYS A 420 -10.51 13.11 -3.97
CA LYS A 420 -10.37 12.07 -5.01
C LYS A 420 -9.55 10.86 -4.53
N ASN A 421 -8.58 11.11 -3.67
CA ASN A 421 -7.67 10.10 -3.13
C ASN A 421 -6.99 10.62 -1.85
N PHE A 422 -6.19 9.76 -1.20
CA PHE A 422 -5.46 10.13 0.00
C PHE A 422 -4.31 11.09 -0.27
N GLU A 423 -3.76 11.13 -1.46
CA GLU A 423 -2.72 12.07 -1.88
C GLU A 423 -3.27 13.51 -1.87
N GLU A 424 -4.42 13.75 -2.48
CA GLU A 424 -5.08 15.06 -2.46
C GLU A 424 -5.40 15.50 -1.03
N ARG A 425 -5.93 14.59 -0.20
CA ARG A 425 -6.15 14.84 1.22
C ARG A 425 -4.86 15.21 1.96
N GLY A 426 -3.77 14.50 1.69
CA GLY A 426 -2.47 14.76 2.28
C GLY A 426 -1.86 16.09 1.84
N LEU A 427 -2.00 16.46 0.57
CA LEU A 427 -1.58 17.77 0.03
C LEU A 427 -2.36 18.90 0.68
N HIS A 428 -3.69 18.75 0.83
CA HIS A 428 -4.54 19.75 1.48
C HIS A 428 -4.14 19.94 2.94
N PHE A 429 -3.88 18.84 3.68
CA PHE A 429 -3.36 18.94 5.05
C PHE A 429 -2.05 19.74 5.09
N ASN A 430 -1.08 19.42 4.22
CA ASN A 430 0.21 20.14 4.16
C ASN A 430 0.02 21.63 3.86
N LYS A 431 -0.90 21.97 2.94
CA LYS A 431 -1.23 23.37 2.62
C LYS A 431 -1.80 24.11 3.82
N LEU A 432 -2.73 23.50 4.56
CA LEU A 432 -3.32 24.10 5.75
C LEU A 432 -2.31 24.31 6.87
N ILE A 433 -1.41 23.35 7.10
CA ILE A 433 -0.36 23.43 8.12
C ILE A 433 0.60 24.62 7.86
N LYS A 434 0.99 24.88 6.61
CA LYS A 434 1.90 25.98 6.26
C LYS A 434 1.48 27.33 6.83
N ASN A 435 0.18 27.58 6.96
CA ASN A 435 -0.36 28.85 7.50
C ASN A 435 -0.14 29.00 9.01
N TYR A 436 0.37 28.00 9.71
CA TYR A 436 0.54 27.99 11.17
C TYR A 436 1.98 27.76 11.63
N ILE A 437 2.89 27.40 10.74
CA ILE A 437 4.27 27.08 11.05
C ILE A 437 5.28 28.11 10.47
N ASN A 438 4.77 29.11 9.73
CA ASN A 438 5.53 30.27 9.25
C ASN A 438 5.60 31.35 10.32
#